data_7d6cb502d0e865bc26ae5b252c7fd844
#
_entry.id   7d6cb502d0e865bc26ae5b252c7fd844
#
_cell.length_a   1.000
_cell.length_b   1.000
_cell.length_c   1.000
_cell.angle_alpha   90.00
_cell.angle_beta   90.00
_cell.angle_gamma   90.00
#
_symmetry.space_group_name_H-M   'P 1'
#
loop_
_entity.id
_entity.type
_entity.pdbx_description
1 polymer ?
#
loop_
_entity_poly.entity_id
_entity_poly.type
_entity_poly.pdbx_seq_one_letter_code
_entity_poly.pdbx_strand_id
1 'polypeptide(L)'
;QVALQEMDRIKGEKSWQKDDVKQYYTELTDALRQYMEARFGFNAMEMTSDEIIEKLSEQPDKEWIGELRELFQMSDLVKFAKFKPLINENDMNLINAIDFINKTKVEEAMPTEPQVQEIVVKEGRSPQQKALLIAAIALLGVLGAVALYVAISEIVQLFF
;
A
#
# COMPACT_ATOMS: atom_id res chain seq x y z
N GLN A 1 -9.81 6.32 -7.05
CA GLN A 1 -9.11 5.62 -8.17
C GLN A 1 -9.10 6.47 -9.44
N VAL A 2 -10.23 7.05 -9.86
CA VAL A 2 -10.33 7.87 -11.10
C VAL A 2 -9.33 9.03 -11.12
N ALA A 3 -9.19 9.76 -10.03
CA ALA A 3 -8.27 10.92 -9.96
C ALA A 3 -6.81 10.52 -10.15
N LEU A 4 -6.36 9.41 -9.57
CA LEU A 4 -4.98 8.92 -9.77
C LEU A 4 -4.75 8.44 -11.21
N GLN A 5 -5.73 7.80 -11.83
CA GLN A 5 -5.65 7.41 -13.25
C GLN A 5 -5.51 8.64 -14.16
N GLU A 6 -6.22 9.72 -13.83
CA GLU A 6 -6.12 11.00 -14.56
C GLU A 6 -4.74 11.64 -14.36
N MET A 7 -4.17 11.60 -13.16
CA MET A 7 -2.79 12.05 -12.91
C MET A 7 -1.77 11.23 -13.71
N ASP A 8 -1.95 9.92 -13.80
CA ASP A 8 -1.08 9.04 -14.59
C ASP A 8 -1.19 9.33 -16.10
N ARG A 9 -2.40 9.65 -16.60
CA ARG A 9 -2.60 10.09 -17.99
C ARG A 9 -1.85 11.39 -18.27
N ILE A 10 -2.06 12.41 -17.44
CA ILE A 10 -1.39 13.71 -17.55
C ILE A 10 0.13 13.53 -17.53
N LYS A 11 0.64 12.68 -16.63
CA LYS A 11 2.06 12.33 -16.54
C LYS A 11 2.59 11.66 -17.82
N GLY A 12 1.79 10.78 -18.42
CA GLY A 12 2.16 10.06 -19.65
C GLY A 12 2.21 10.95 -20.89
N GLU A 13 1.30 11.91 -21.01
CA GLU A 13 1.20 12.80 -22.16
C GLU A 13 2.32 13.84 -22.22
N LYS A 14 2.89 14.22 -21.08
CA LYS A 14 3.98 15.21 -20.94
C LYS A 14 3.70 16.51 -21.71
N SER A 15 2.45 17.00 -21.64
CA SER A 15 1.99 18.18 -22.38
C SER A 15 2.82 19.43 -22.09
N TRP A 16 3.34 19.55 -20.86
CA TRP A 16 4.25 20.63 -20.46
C TRP A 16 5.60 20.64 -21.20
N GLN A 17 6.01 19.52 -21.79
CA GLN A 17 7.24 19.42 -22.60
C GLN A 17 7.00 19.81 -24.06
N LYS A 18 5.72 19.94 -24.49
CA LYS A 18 5.29 20.19 -25.88
C LYS A 18 4.87 21.64 -26.12
N ASP A 19 5.30 22.60 -25.32
CA ASP A 19 4.90 24.03 -25.37
C ASP A 19 3.42 24.31 -25.02
N ASP A 20 2.65 23.35 -24.53
CA ASP A 20 1.27 23.55 -24.11
C ASP A 20 1.09 23.49 -22.59
N VAL A 21 1.89 24.30 -21.91
CA VAL A 21 1.88 24.39 -20.44
C VAL A 21 0.53 24.86 -19.92
N LYS A 22 -0.18 25.69 -20.67
CA LYS A 22 -1.51 26.16 -20.26
C LYS A 22 -2.52 25.02 -20.22
N GLN A 23 -2.53 24.15 -21.22
CA GLN A 23 -3.40 22.98 -21.25
C GLN A 23 -3.06 22.05 -20.08
N TYR A 24 -1.78 21.79 -19.87
CA TYR A 24 -1.31 20.97 -18.74
C TYR A 24 -1.87 21.46 -17.41
N TYR A 25 -1.70 22.74 -17.05
CA TYR A 25 -2.23 23.27 -15.79
C TYR A 25 -3.75 23.30 -15.73
N THR A 26 -4.42 23.44 -16.87
CA THR A 26 -5.89 23.34 -16.93
C THR A 26 -6.32 21.93 -16.57
N GLU A 27 -5.80 20.92 -17.24
CA GLU A 27 -6.13 19.52 -16.99
C GLU A 27 -5.77 19.08 -15.55
N LEU A 28 -4.59 19.47 -15.06
CA LEU A 28 -4.14 19.17 -13.71
C LEU A 28 -5.07 19.75 -12.63
N THR A 29 -5.44 21.04 -12.77
CA THR A 29 -6.31 21.68 -11.78
C THR A 29 -7.76 21.22 -11.91
N ASP A 30 -8.26 20.89 -13.10
CA ASP A 30 -9.61 20.36 -13.28
C ASP A 30 -9.73 18.96 -12.66
N ALA A 31 -8.74 18.12 -12.85
CA ALA A 31 -8.69 16.79 -12.20
C ALA A 31 -8.66 16.90 -10.67
N LEU A 32 -7.88 17.85 -10.13
CA LEU A 32 -7.86 18.13 -8.67
C LEU A 32 -9.20 18.64 -8.18
N ARG A 33 -9.85 19.58 -8.89
CA ARG A 33 -11.17 20.13 -8.52
C ARG A 33 -12.24 19.03 -8.50
N GLN A 34 -12.29 18.19 -9.52
CA GLN A 34 -13.21 17.04 -9.56
C GLN A 34 -12.98 16.08 -8.40
N TYR A 35 -11.73 15.82 -8.07
CA TYR A 35 -11.39 15.01 -6.92
C TYR A 35 -11.88 15.64 -5.61
N MET A 36 -11.67 16.95 -5.43
CA MET A 36 -12.09 17.68 -4.23
C MET A 36 -13.60 17.67 -4.06
N GLU A 37 -14.37 17.84 -5.14
CA GLU A 37 -15.83 17.71 -5.10
C GLU A 37 -16.26 16.33 -4.61
N ALA A 38 -15.68 15.29 -5.20
CA ALA A 38 -16.02 13.91 -4.84
C ALA A 38 -15.58 13.56 -3.40
N ARG A 39 -14.46 14.12 -2.93
CA ARG A 39 -13.86 13.78 -1.65
C ARG A 39 -14.40 14.58 -0.48
N PHE A 40 -14.60 15.89 -0.66
CA PHE A 40 -14.94 16.83 0.42
C PHE A 40 -16.37 17.39 0.29
N GLY A 41 -17.05 17.15 -0.82
CA GLY A 41 -18.47 17.47 -0.98
C GLY A 41 -18.79 18.94 -1.20
N PHE A 42 -17.81 19.79 -1.58
CA PHE A 42 -18.05 21.18 -1.97
C PHE A 42 -17.81 21.35 -3.48
N ASN A 43 -18.49 22.34 -4.10
CA ASN A 43 -18.46 22.55 -5.55
C ASN A 43 -17.16 23.23 -6.01
N ALA A 44 -16.03 22.50 -6.00
CA ALA A 44 -14.71 23.03 -6.33
C ALA A 44 -14.58 23.48 -7.79
N MET A 45 -15.40 22.96 -8.70
CA MET A 45 -15.37 23.35 -10.12
C MET A 45 -15.82 24.80 -10.34
N GLU A 46 -16.69 25.33 -9.49
CA GLU A 46 -17.21 26.71 -9.58
C GLU A 46 -16.47 27.69 -8.68
N MET A 47 -15.52 27.22 -7.85
CA MET A 47 -14.77 28.05 -6.92
C MET A 47 -13.47 28.58 -7.52
N THR A 48 -13.04 29.74 -7.06
CA THR A 48 -11.69 30.25 -7.32
C THR A 48 -10.63 29.45 -6.56
N SER A 49 -9.37 29.59 -6.96
CA SER A 49 -8.25 28.92 -6.27
C SER A 49 -8.17 29.29 -4.78
N ASP A 50 -8.39 30.57 -4.44
CA ASP A 50 -8.34 31.04 -3.06
C ASP A 50 -9.50 30.49 -2.22
N GLU A 51 -10.73 30.47 -2.76
CA GLU A 51 -11.90 29.90 -2.09
C GLU A 51 -11.71 28.39 -1.81
N ILE A 52 -11.13 27.66 -2.74
CA ILE A 52 -10.80 26.24 -2.53
C ILE A 52 -9.83 26.08 -1.37
N ILE A 53 -8.76 26.85 -1.36
CA ILE A 53 -7.73 26.79 -0.30
C ILE A 53 -8.33 27.18 1.06
N GLU A 54 -9.18 28.21 1.10
CA GLU A 54 -9.90 28.62 2.32
C GLU A 54 -10.76 27.45 2.84
N LYS A 55 -11.56 26.85 1.94
CA LYS A 55 -12.45 25.72 2.27
C LYS A 55 -11.69 24.51 2.78
N LEU A 56 -10.56 24.18 2.16
CA LEU A 56 -9.69 23.09 2.60
C LEU A 56 -8.98 23.40 3.93
N SER A 57 -8.75 24.67 4.24
CA SER A 57 -8.14 25.08 5.53
C SER A 57 -9.05 24.82 6.74
N GLU A 58 -10.32 24.53 6.53
CA GLU A 58 -11.25 24.06 7.57
C GLU A 58 -11.01 22.58 7.96
N GLN A 59 -10.26 21.82 7.14
CA GLN A 59 -9.96 20.42 7.42
C GLN A 59 -8.94 20.26 8.58
N PRO A 60 -8.99 19.17 9.34
CA PRO A 60 -8.10 18.95 10.47
C PRO A 60 -6.63 18.76 10.08
N ASP A 61 -6.37 18.13 8.95
CA ASP A 61 -5.03 17.90 8.43
C ASP A 61 -4.69 18.98 7.40
N LYS A 62 -3.58 19.69 7.62
CA LYS A 62 -3.20 20.90 6.88
C LYS A 62 -1.81 20.84 6.24
N GLU A 63 -1.07 19.77 6.41
CA GLU A 63 0.33 19.67 5.95
C GLU A 63 0.47 19.89 4.43
N TRP A 64 -0.51 19.42 3.66
CA TRP A 64 -0.53 19.51 2.19
C TRP A 64 -1.08 20.85 1.64
N ILE A 65 -1.66 21.71 2.48
CA ILE A 65 -2.32 22.96 2.02
C ILE A 65 -1.32 23.94 1.39
N GLY A 66 -0.10 24.02 1.95
CA GLY A 66 0.94 24.90 1.42
C GLY A 66 1.31 24.57 -0.02
N GLU A 67 1.61 23.31 -0.28
CA GLU A 67 1.98 22.78 -1.59
C GLU A 67 0.85 22.93 -2.61
N LEU A 68 -0.39 22.68 -2.17
CA LEU A 68 -1.57 22.84 -3.01
C LEU A 68 -1.84 24.31 -3.36
N ARG A 69 -1.62 25.23 -2.42
CA ARG A 69 -1.71 26.67 -2.67
C ARG A 69 -0.72 27.13 -3.74
N GLU A 70 0.53 26.70 -3.63
CA GLU A 70 1.58 27.00 -4.61
C GLU A 70 1.22 26.46 -6.00
N LEU A 71 0.68 25.25 -6.07
CA LEU A 71 0.22 24.64 -7.31
C LEU A 71 -0.90 25.49 -7.98
N PHE A 72 -1.91 25.88 -7.21
CA PHE A 72 -3.01 26.71 -7.74
C PHE A 72 -2.53 28.10 -8.15
N GLN A 73 -1.67 28.74 -7.38
CA GLN A 73 -1.08 30.03 -7.75
C GLN A 73 -0.25 29.93 -9.03
N MET A 74 0.57 28.89 -9.17
CA MET A 74 1.31 28.64 -10.42
C MET A 74 0.36 28.43 -11.59
N SER A 75 -0.70 27.66 -11.42
CA SER A 75 -1.72 27.45 -12.43
C SER A 75 -2.37 28.77 -12.88
N ASP A 76 -2.72 29.65 -11.95
CA ASP A 76 -3.34 30.93 -12.25
C ASP A 76 -2.37 31.86 -13.00
N LEU A 77 -1.10 31.88 -12.62
CA LEU A 77 -0.05 32.62 -13.35
C LEU A 77 0.10 32.14 -14.79
N VAL A 78 0.10 30.83 -15.01
CA VAL A 78 0.19 30.24 -16.35
C VAL A 78 -1.05 30.52 -17.18
N LYS A 79 -2.24 30.34 -16.61
CA LYS A 79 -3.52 30.52 -17.33
C LYS A 79 -3.79 31.98 -17.70
N PHE A 80 -3.51 32.92 -16.79
CA PHE A 80 -3.94 34.31 -16.90
C PHE A 80 -2.81 35.30 -17.15
N ALA A 81 -1.61 35.06 -16.63
CA ALA A 81 -0.46 35.94 -16.77
C ALA A 81 0.56 35.51 -17.85
N LYS A 82 0.30 34.42 -18.59
CA LYS A 82 1.20 33.84 -19.58
C LYS A 82 2.60 33.50 -19.01
N PHE A 83 2.67 33.19 -17.74
CA PHE A 83 3.89 32.75 -17.09
C PHE A 83 4.35 31.40 -17.66
N LYS A 84 5.65 31.22 -17.82
CA LYS A 84 6.25 29.97 -18.30
C LYS A 84 7.11 29.39 -17.16
N PRO A 85 6.59 28.43 -16.40
CA PRO A 85 7.37 27.78 -15.35
C PRO A 85 8.48 26.92 -15.91
N LEU A 86 9.48 26.62 -15.08
CA LEU A 86 10.53 25.68 -15.42
C LEU A 86 9.99 24.23 -15.46
N ILE A 87 10.68 23.37 -16.19
CA ILE A 87 10.25 21.96 -16.34
C ILE A 87 10.17 21.26 -14.98
N ASN A 88 11.15 21.50 -14.10
CA ASN A 88 11.15 20.94 -12.75
C ASN A 88 10.01 21.46 -11.85
N GLU A 89 9.52 22.67 -12.06
CA GLU A 89 8.35 23.20 -11.36
C GLU A 89 7.07 22.48 -11.80
N ASN A 90 6.96 22.17 -13.09
CA ASN A 90 5.84 21.39 -13.62
C ASN A 90 5.81 19.97 -13.04
N ASP A 91 6.97 19.31 -13.00
CA ASP A 91 7.11 17.97 -12.43
C ASP A 91 6.78 17.98 -10.93
N MET A 92 7.24 18.98 -10.19
CA MET A 92 6.95 19.13 -8.75
C MET A 92 5.46 19.33 -8.50
N ASN A 93 4.80 20.19 -9.27
CA ASN A 93 3.35 20.42 -9.14
C ASN A 93 2.53 19.16 -9.40
N LEU A 94 2.95 18.31 -10.34
CA LEU A 94 2.30 17.02 -10.56
C LEU A 94 2.51 16.07 -9.36
N ILE A 95 3.72 16.03 -8.80
CA ILE A 95 4.02 15.23 -7.62
C ILE A 95 3.16 15.70 -6.42
N ASN A 96 3.09 17.02 -6.19
CA ASN A 96 2.28 17.60 -5.12
C ASN A 96 0.78 17.28 -5.28
N ALA A 97 0.27 17.28 -6.52
CA ALA A 97 -1.10 16.88 -6.81
C ALA A 97 -1.37 15.40 -6.47
N ILE A 98 -0.47 14.51 -6.87
CA ILE A 98 -0.55 13.07 -6.57
C ILE A 98 -0.47 12.84 -5.06
N ASP A 99 0.45 13.51 -4.38
CA ASP A 99 0.64 13.41 -2.93
C ASP A 99 -0.60 13.87 -2.16
N PHE A 100 -1.20 15.00 -2.57
CA PHE A 100 -2.46 15.48 -2.01
C PHE A 100 -3.57 14.42 -2.13
N ILE A 101 -3.76 13.85 -3.32
CA ILE A 101 -4.76 12.79 -3.52
C ILE A 101 -4.46 11.59 -2.63
N ASN A 102 -3.20 11.15 -2.54
CA ASN A 102 -2.82 9.99 -1.74
C ASN A 102 -3.01 10.22 -0.23
N LYS A 103 -2.70 11.41 0.28
CA LYS A 103 -2.88 11.77 1.69
C LYS A 103 -4.34 11.94 2.09
N THR A 104 -5.19 12.33 1.14
CA THR A 104 -6.59 12.67 1.43
C THR A 104 -7.61 11.66 0.94
N LYS A 105 -7.22 10.68 0.10
CA LYS A 105 -8.13 9.62 -0.34
C LYS A 105 -8.68 8.85 0.87
N VAL A 106 -9.97 8.56 0.84
CA VAL A 106 -10.52 7.52 1.73
C VAL A 106 -9.96 6.21 1.19
N GLU A 107 -9.21 5.49 2.00
CA GLU A 107 -9.07 4.07 1.73
C GLU A 107 -10.48 3.51 1.83
N GLU A 108 -11.10 3.25 0.67
CA GLU A 108 -12.18 2.28 0.66
C GLU A 108 -11.58 1.08 1.36
N ALA A 109 -12.10 0.77 2.54
CA ALA A 109 -11.82 -0.52 3.14
C ALA A 109 -12.08 -1.51 2.01
N MET A 110 -11.03 -1.99 1.37
CA MET A 110 -11.16 -3.11 0.45
C MET A 110 -12.07 -4.05 1.22
N PRO A 111 -13.17 -4.56 0.61
CA PRO A 111 -13.85 -5.66 1.22
C PRO A 111 -12.70 -6.60 1.54
N THR A 112 -12.43 -6.73 2.82
CA THR A 112 -11.38 -7.61 3.32
C THR A 112 -11.72 -8.89 2.61
N GLU A 113 -10.99 -9.23 1.54
CA GLU A 113 -11.02 -10.59 1.02
C GLU A 113 -10.96 -11.38 2.31
N PRO A 114 -11.95 -12.24 2.60
CA PRO A 114 -11.91 -12.98 3.83
C PRO A 114 -10.48 -13.46 3.85
N GLN A 115 -9.69 -12.89 4.78
CA GLN A 115 -8.36 -13.43 4.99
C GLN A 115 -8.65 -14.90 5.09
N VAL A 116 -8.36 -15.62 4.02
CA VAL A 116 -8.13 -17.03 4.12
C VAL A 116 -7.06 -17.00 5.21
N GLN A 117 -7.54 -17.09 6.46
CA GLN A 117 -6.66 -17.49 7.53
C GLN A 117 -6.05 -18.72 6.91
N GLU A 118 -4.87 -18.54 6.35
CA GLU A 118 -3.98 -19.63 6.16
C GLU A 118 -3.96 -20.23 7.56
N ILE A 119 -4.86 -21.19 7.73
CA ILE A 119 -4.78 -22.10 8.84
C ILE A 119 -3.43 -22.71 8.53
N VAL A 120 -2.37 -22.05 9.04
CA VAL A 120 -1.12 -22.71 9.30
C VAL A 120 -1.56 -23.82 10.25
N VAL A 121 -1.96 -24.94 9.65
CA VAL A 121 -2.03 -26.19 10.35
C VAL A 121 -0.60 -26.35 10.86
N LYS A 122 -0.34 -25.77 12.03
CA LYS A 122 0.76 -26.21 12.87
C LYS A 122 0.45 -27.67 13.14
N GLU A 123 0.87 -28.55 12.23
CA GLU A 123 1.17 -29.92 12.57
C GLU A 123 2.34 -29.94 13.58
N GLY A 124 2.16 -29.20 14.63
CA GLY A 124 2.92 -29.34 15.83
C GLY A 124 2.26 -30.44 16.63
N ARG A 125 2.64 -31.70 16.40
CA ARG A 125 2.39 -32.77 17.36
C ARG A 125 2.72 -32.20 18.74
N SER A 126 1.74 -32.20 19.64
CA SER A 126 1.91 -31.64 20.97
C SER A 126 3.18 -32.22 21.60
N PRO A 127 3.92 -31.49 22.43
CA PRO A 127 5.14 -32.01 23.07
C PRO A 127 4.89 -33.35 23.78
N GLN A 128 3.68 -33.61 24.26
CA GLN A 128 3.24 -34.88 24.83
C GLN A 128 3.20 -36.02 23.81
N GLN A 129 2.76 -35.76 22.55
CA GLN A 129 2.77 -36.79 21.49
C GLN A 129 4.17 -37.13 21.03
N LYS A 130 5.08 -36.15 20.98
CA LYS A 130 6.51 -36.40 20.67
C LYS A 130 7.16 -37.18 21.79
N ALA A 131 6.91 -36.89 23.05
CA ALA A 131 7.43 -37.64 24.21
C ALA A 131 6.91 -39.09 24.20
N LEU A 132 5.65 -39.32 23.88
CA LEU A 132 5.05 -40.65 23.82
C LEU A 132 5.65 -41.49 22.69
N LEU A 133 5.96 -40.89 21.55
CA LEU A 133 6.58 -41.57 20.41
C LEU A 133 8.04 -41.92 20.70
N ILE A 134 8.80 -41.06 21.37
CA ILE A 134 10.18 -41.32 21.82
C ILE A 134 10.19 -42.45 22.85
N ALA A 135 9.25 -42.42 23.81
CA ALA A 135 9.13 -43.49 24.82
C ALA A 135 8.80 -44.85 24.18
N ALA A 136 7.92 -44.90 23.17
CA ALA A 136 7.60 -46.14 22.44
C ALA A 136 8.81 -46.70 21.68
N ILE A 137 9.59 -45.84 21.03
CA ILE A 137 10.82 -46.26 20.33
C ILE A 137 11.88 -46.80 21.32
N ALA A 138 12.06 -46.14 22.45
CA ALA A 138 12.98 -46.59 23.48
C ALA A 138 12.58 -47.94 24.04
N LEU A 139 11.31 -48.19 24.29
CA LEU A 139 10.78 -49.45 24.80
C LEU A 139 10.95 -50.60 23.80
N LEU A 140 10.75 -50.36 22.50
CA LEU A 140 11.06 -51.33 21.46
C LEU A 140 12.55 -51.65 21.37
N GLY A 141 13.43 -50.67 21.54
CA GLY A 141 14.88 -50.88 21.57
C GLY A 141 15.34 -51.78 22.74
N VAL A 142 14.77 -51.55 23.93
CA VAL A 142 15.09 -52.35 25.12
C VAL A 142 14.60 -53.80 24.95
N LEU A 143 13.39 -54.00 24.43
CA LEU A 143 12.85 -55.34 24.14
C LEU A 143 13.71 -56.10 23.12
N GLY A 144 14.18 -55.41 22.06
CA GLY A 144 15.10 -56.00 21.07
C GLY A 144 16.44 -56.42 21.68
N ALA A 145 17.02 -55.58 22.54
CA ALA A 145 18.28 -55.89 23.21
C ALA A 145 18.13 -57.08 24.16
N VAL A 146 17.03 -57.17 24.91
CA VAL A 146 16.77 -58.32 25.80
C VAL A 146 16.57 -59.59 24.99
N ALA A 147 15.82 -59.54 23.87
CA ALA A 147 15.65 -60.72 23.03
C ALA A 147 16.97 -61.21 22.41
N LEU A 148 17.84 -60.30 22.01
CA LEU A 148 19.17 -60.60 21.49
C LEU A 148 20.07 -61.22 22.58
N TYR A 149 20.02 -60.67 23.79
CA TYR A 149 20.75 -61.19 24.92
C TYR A 149 20.32 -62.63 25.27
N VAL A 150 19.03 -62.93 25.35
CA VAL A 150 18.49 -64.27 25.58
C VAL A 150 18.91 -65.22 24.47
N ALA A 151 18.80 -64.83 23.20
CA ALA A 151 19.22 -65.67 22.08
C ALA A 151 20.71 -66.00 22.13
N ILE A 152 21.59 -65.07 22.48
CA ILE A 152 23.02 -65.28 22.62
C ILE A 152 23.29 -66.17 23.81
N SER A 153 22.57 -65.99 24.94
CA SER A 153 22.77 -66.85 26.15
C SER A 153 22.35 -68.27 25.87
N GLU A 154 21.30 -68.56 25.16
CA GLU A 154 20.91 -69.93 24.76
C GLU A 154 21.93 -70.59 23.82
N ILE A 155 22.46 -69.82 22.85
CA ILE A 155 23.50 -70.31 21.95
C ILE A 155 24.78 -70.67 22.73
N VAL A 156 25.17 -69.84 23.67
CA VAL A 156 26.37 -70.13 24.52
C VAL A 156 26.16 -71.36 25.37
N GLN A 157 24.95 -71.58 25.95
CA GLN A 157 24.63 -72.78 26.71
C GLN A 157 24.56 -74.02 25.86
N LEU A 158 24.34 -73.93 24.58
CA LEU A 158 24.28 -75.10 23.69
C LEU A 158 25.65 -75.54 23.20
N PHE A 159 26.65 -74.62 23.25
CA PHE A 159 27.99 -74.85 22.72
C PHE A 159 29.06 -75.05 23.80
N PHE A 160 28.74 -74.78 25.07
CA PHE A 160 29.58 -74.96 26.21
C PHE A 160 28.89 -75.79 27.31
#